data_81d8873eff9f915f9d0d39bff3779915
#
_entry.id   81d8873eff9f915f9d0d39bff3779915
#
_cell.length_a   1.000
_cell.length_b   1.000
_cell.length_c   1.000
_cell.angle_alpha   90.00
_cell.angle_beta   90.00
_cell.angle_gamma   90.00
#
_symmetry.space_group_name_H-M   'P 1'
#
loop_
_entity.id
_entity.type
_entity.pdbx_description
1 polymer ?
#
loop_
_entity_poly.entity_id
_entity_poly.type
_entity_poly.pdbx_seq_one_letter_code
_entity_poly.pdbx_strand_id
1 'polypeptide(L)'
;MTSSPSPTQLPDRLEAVLDVLYLLFTEGYAATAGDRLIKDDLCAEAIRLTTALTENTATAQPEVHALLALMLFQAARLPARVDSAGDLLLLEEQDRSLWDRAMIHRGLRHLGHAAHGDHLSTYHLQAELAAAHVTADCFALTDWEHILTLYNLLQQLQPTPVVLINRAIALGQVEGPAAALDALESIPHDHQSQRYRLRHAAEGEFHRQLGNLPQARTFFQRALNCAHSEPERRFLERKLNSLAHTHR
;
A
#
# COMPACT_ATOMS: atom_id res chain seq x y z
N MET A 1 14.30 2.18 37.51
CA MET A 1 14.35 0.73 37.25
C MET A 1 13.05 0.35 36.59
N THR A 2 13.02 0.20 35.28
CA THR A 2 11.85 -0.30 34.54
C THR A 2 11.84 -1.83 34.70
N SER A 3 10.85 -2.37 35.41
CA SER A 3 10.69 -3.81 35.53
C SER A 3 10.33 -4.41 34.17
N SER A 4 10.94 -5.55 33.82
CA SER A 4 10.57 -6.29 32.62
C SER A 4 9.07 -6.63 32.65
N PRO A 5 8.36 -6.57 31.52
CA PRO A 5 6.94 -6.87 31.47
C PRO A 5 6.67 -8.32 31.91
N SER A 6 5.54 -8.53 32.59
CA SER A 6 5.11 -9.88 32.91
C SER A 6 4.73 -10.65 31.64
N PRO A 7 4.84 -11.99 31.59
CA PRO A 7 4.47 -12.80 30.44
C PRO A 7 3.05 -12.55 29.92
N THR A 8 2.12 -12.19 30.80
CA THR A 8 0.72 -11.85 30.46
C THR A 8 0.54 -10.48 29.81
N GLN A 9 1.51 -9.59 29.94
CA GLN A 9 1.48 -8.24 29.33
C GLN A 9 2.24 -8.16 27.99
N LEU A 10 2.96 -9.23 27.65
CA LEU A 10 3.81 -9.23 26.47
C LEU A 10 3.00 -9.15 25.15
N PRO A 11 1.89 -9.91 24.96
CA PRO A 11 1.11 -9.83 23.73
C PRO A 11 0.55 -8.43 23.45
N ASP A 12 -0.14 -7.81 24.42
CA ASP A 12 -0.73 -6.46 24.26
C ASP A 12 0.34 -5.39 23.96
N ARG A 13 1.51 -5.52 24.60
CA ARG A 13 2.63 -4.61 24.36
C ARG A 13 3.27 -4.85 22.99
N LEU A 14 3.32 -6.09 22.54
CA LEU A 14 3.87 -6.42 21.23
C LEU A 14 3.00 -5.84 20.12
N GLU A 15 1.68 -5.97 20.21
CA GLU A 15 0.73 -5.39 19.27
C GLU A 15 0.96 -3.86 19.13
N ALA A 16 1.00 -3.14 20.27
CA ALA A 16 1.27 -1.69 20.26
C ALA A 16 2.64 -1.33 19.65
N VAL A 17 3.66 -2.17 19.88
CA VAL A 17 4.98 -1.98 19.26
C VAL A 17 4.93 -2.18 17.76
N LEU A 18 4.21 -3.21 17.28
CA LEU A 18 4.05 -3.45 15.84
C LEU A 18 3.33 -2.29 15.16
N ASP A 19 2.29 -1.72 15.79
CA ASP A 19 1.60 -0.55 15.27
C ASP A 19 2.52 0.66 15.14
N VAL A 20 3.35 0.92 16.16
CA VAL A 20 4.34 2.02 16.12
C VAL A 20 5.38 1.78 15.02
N LEU A 21 5.88 0.56 14.87
CA LEU A 21 6.84 0.21 13.82
C LEU A 21 6.23 0.34 12.43
N TYR A 22 4.96 -0.04 12.27
CA TYR A 22 4.24 0.13 11.02
C TYR A 22 4.01 1.61 10.69
N LEU A 23 3.65 2.44 11.68
CA LEU A 23 3.53 3.89 11.50
C LEU A 23 4.87 4.53 11.13
N LEU A 24 5.98 4.14 11.78
CA LEU A 24 7.31 4.61 11.45
C LEU A 24 7.67 4.26 10.00
N PHE A 25 7.41 3.02 9.59
CA PHE A 25 7.65 2.57 8.22
C PHE A 25 6.81 3.33 7.21
N THR A 26 5.51 3.50 7.47
CA THR A 26 4.60 4.19 6.54
C THR A 26 4.94 5.66 6.37
N GLU A 27 5.39 6.35 7.43
CA GLU A 27 5.92 7.72 7.31
C GLU A 27 7.21 7.77 6.46
N GLY A 28 8.06 6.76 6.55
CA GLY A 28 9.25 6.64 5.69
C GLY A 28 8.89 6.32 4.24
N TYR A 29 7.92 5.44 4.04
CA TYR A 29 7.52 4.94 2.73
C TYR A 29 6.68 5.95 1.91
N ALA A 30 5.86 6.77 2.57
CA ALA A 30 5.01 7.79 1.95
C ALA A 30 4.87 8.97 2.91
N ALA A 31 5.91 9.81 2.96
CA ALA A 31 5.97 10.94 3.89
C ALA A 31 4.72 11.83 3.77
N THR A 32 4.09 12.11 4.92
CA THR A 32 2.88 12.94 5.00
C THR A 32 3.16 14.42 4.80
N ALA A 33 4.43 14.85 4.97
CA ALA A 33 4.87 16.24 4.79
C ALA A 33 6.34 16.32 4.36
N GLY A 34 6.68 17.39 3.65
CA GLY A 34 8.02 17.69 3.17
C GLY A 34 8.19 17.54 1.67
N ASP A 35 9.40 17.88 1.20
CA ASP A 35 9.72 17.90 -0.25
C ASP A 35 10.07 16.51 -0.81
N ARG A 36 10.31 15.54 0.06
CA ARG A 36 10.60 14.15 -0.30
C ARG A 36 9.45 13.24 0.06
N LEU A 37 9.00 12.44 -0.91
CA LEU A 37 7.98 11.42 -0.71
C LEU A 37 8.49 10.24 0.13
N ILE A 38 9.79 9.94 0.04
CA ILE A 38 10.44 8.78 0.65
C ILE A 38 11.52 9.27 1.62
N LYS A 39 11.49 8.71 2.84
CA LYS A 39 12.50 8.88 3.90
C LYS A 39 13.11 7.51 4.18
N ASP A 40 14.14 7.14 3.42
CA ASP A 40 14.75 5.80 3.43
C ASP A 40 15.28 5.39 4.80
N ASP A 41 15.77 6.35 5.59
CA ASP A 41 16.29 6.17 6.94
C ASP A 41 15.21 5.65 7.92
N LEU A 42 13.99 6.16 7.82
CA LEU A 42 12.87 5.68 8.64
C LEU A 42 12.42 4.27 8.24
N CYS A 43 12.38 3.98 6.93
CA CYS A 43 12.09 2.62 6.45
C CYS A 43 13.15 1.62 6.92
N ALA A 44 14.43 1.97 6.79
CA ALA A 44 15.54 1.13 7.21
C ALA A 44 15.52 0.87 8.72
N GLU A 45 15.25 1.88 9.53
CA GLU A 45 15.17 1.76 10.99
C GLU A 45 13.97 0.89 11.42
N ALA A 46 12.80 1.08 10.81
CA ALA A 46 11.63 0.24 11.09
C ALA A 46 11.91 -1.23 10.76
N ILE A 47 12.53 -1.52 9.61
CA ILE A 47 12.94 -2.88 9.22
C ILE A 47 13.95 -3.44 10.20
N ARG A 48 14.96 -2.66 10.61
CA ARG A 48 15.99 -3.09 11.57
C ARG A 48 15.37 -3.48 12.92
N LEU A 49 14.49 -2.63 13.46
CA LEU A 49 13.82 -2.88 14.74
C LEU A 49 12.91 -4.10 14.67
N THR A 50 12.12 -4.24 13.58
CA THR A 50 11.24 -5.40 13.39
C THR A 50 12.06 -6.69 13.19
N THR A 51 13.21 -6.62 12.54
CA THR A 51 14.14 -7.76 12.42
C THR A 51 14.62 -8.22 13.80
N ALA A 52 15.02 -7.30 14.69
CA ALA A 52 15.44 -7.66 16.04
C ALA A 52 14.33 -8.35 16.85
N LEU A 53 13.06 -8.00 16.61
CA LEU A 53 11.93 -8.70 17.24
C LEU A 53 11.78 -10.15 16.73
N THR A 54 12.11 -10.44 15.47
CA THR A 54 12.06 -11.81 14.93
C THR A 54 13.20 -12.69 15.42
N GLU A 55 14.28 -12.11 15.91
CA GLU A 55 15.45 -12.84 16.44
C GLU A 55 15.31 -13.22 17.92
N ASN A 56 14.36 -12.62 18.63
CA ASN A 56 14.11 -12.89 20.03
C ASN A 56 12.94 -13.87 20.19
N THR A 57 13.18 -15.01 20.78
CA THR A 57 12.19 -16.09 20.95
C THR A 57 10.92 -15.67 21.69
N ALA A 58 10.99 -14.66 22.57
CA ALA A 58 9.82 -14.14 23.27
C ALA A 58 8.91 -13.27 22.39
N THR A 59 9.44 -12.69 21.30
CA THR A 59 8.73 -11.77 20.40
C THR A 59 8.60 -12.27 18.97
N ALA A 60 9.26 -13.39 18.60
CA ALA A 60 9.22 -13.97 17.25
C ALA A 60 7.87 -14.65 16.99
N GLN A 61 6.80 -13.86 17.00
CA GLN A 61 5.45 -14.30 16.72
C GLN A 61 5.13 -14.21 15.22
N PRO A 62 4.15 -14.98 14.69
CA PRO A 62 3.74 -14.92 13.29
C PRO A 62 3.44 -13.50 12.77
N GLU A 63 2.79 -12.66 13.58
CA GLU A 63 2.45 -11.28 13.23
C GLU A 63 3.71 -10.42 13.03
N VAL A 64 4.77 -10.65 13.81
CA VAL A 64 6.04 -9.92 13.67
C VAL A 64 6.70 -10.26 12.33
N HIS A 65 6.68 -11.55 11.99
CA HIS A 65 7.18 -12.02 10.70
C HIS A 65 6.34 -11.47 9.54
N ALA A 66 5.01 -11.42 9.69
CA ALA A 66 4.10 -10.83 8.69
C ALA A 66 4.42 -9.33 8.46
N LEU A 67 4.56 -8.56 9.53
CA LEU A 67 4.92 -7.14 9.44
C LEU A 67 6.28 -6.95 8.78
N LEU A 68 7.29 -7.74 9.16
CA LEU A 68 8.61 -7.65 8.52
C LEU A 68 8.55 -8.01 7.03
N ALA A 69 7.80 -9.03 6.65
CA ALA A 69 7.60 -9.39 5.25
C ALA A 69 6.96 -8.24 4.47
N LEU A 70 5.90 -7.63 4.99
CA LEU A 70 5.23 -6.46 4.40
C LEU A 70 6.22 -5.31 4.17
N MET A 71 6.99 -4.93 5.19
CA MET A 71 8.00 -3.86 5.09
C MET A 71 9.05 -4.18 4.03
N LEU A 72 9.56 -5.41 3.99
CA LEU A 72 10.57 -5.84 3.02
C LEU A 72 10.04 -5.79 1.58
N PHE A 73 8.81 -6.25 1.33
CA PHE A 73 8.20 -6.19 -0.01
C PHE A 73 7.97 -4.75 -0.48
N GLN A 74 7.52 -3.88 0.42
CA GLN A 74 7.32 -2.48 0.08
C GLN A 74 8.66 -1.75 -0.13
N ALA A 75 9.63 -1.94 0.76
CA ALA A 75 10.96 -1.33 0.65
C ALA A 75 11.73 -1.79 -0.60
N ALA A 76 11.56 -3.06 -1.00
CA ALA A 76 12.18 -3.59 -2.22
C ALA A 76 11.84 -2.79 -3.48
N ARG A 77 10.70 -2.08 -3.49
CA ARG A 77 10.22 -1.29 -4.63
C ARG A 77 10.65 0.18 -4.60
N LEU A 78 11.24 0.66 -3.49
CA LEU A 78 11.60 2.07 -3.32
C LEU A 78 12.44 2.63 -4.48
N PRO A 79 13.45 1.91 -5.02
CA PRO A 79 14.26 2.41 -6.13
C PRO A 79 13.47 2.71 -7.42
N ALA A 80 12.30 2.08 -7.59
CA ALA A 80 11.47 2.22 -8.78
C ALA A 80 10.21 3.09 -8.56
N ARG A 81 10.01 3.64 -7.35
CA ARG A 81 8.79 4.39 -7.02
C ARG A 81 8.74 5.81 -7.57
N VAL A 82 9.90 6.37 -7.85
CA VAL A 82 10.03 7.70 -8.43
C VAL A 82 10.94 7.64 -9.64
N ASP A 83 10.67 8.47 -10.62
CA ASP A 83 11.55 8.64 -11.77
C ASP A 83 12.77 9.54 -11.46
N SER A 84 13.61 9.78 -12.46
CA SER A 84 14.80 10.64 -12.33
C SER A 84 14.49 12.11 -12.01
N ALA A 85 13.25 12.55 -12.24
CA ALA A 85 12.75 13.89 -11.88
C ALA A 85 12.15 13.94 -10.48
N GLY A 86 12.06 12.78 -9.78
CA GLY A 86 11.42 12.64 -8.47
C GLY A 86 9.89 12.55 -8.56
N ASP A 87 9.34 12.26 -9.73
CA ASP A 87 7.93 12.11 -9.94
C ASP A 87 7.45 10.70 -9.58
N LEU A 88 6.29 10.61 -8.93
CA LEU A 88 5.70 9.35 -8.52
C LEU A 88 5.32 8.49 -9.73
N LEU A 89 5.72 7.22 -9.69
CA LEU A 89 5.37 6.19 -10.66
C LEU A 89 4.32 5.23 -10.08
N LEU A 90 3.28 4.95 -10.87
CA LEU A 90 2.32 3.90 -10.55
C LEU A 90 3.00 2.53 -10.62
N LEU A 91 2.41 1.52 -9.98
CA LEU A 91 2.93 0.16 -9.96
C LEU A 91 3.15 -0.42 -11.39
N GLU A 92 2.27 -0.10 -12.31
CA GLU A 92 2.36 -0.50 -13.72
C GLU A 92 3.48 0.20 -14.49
N GLU A 93 3.90 1.41 -14.03
CA GLU A 93 4.96 2.22 -14.63
C GLU A 93 6.35 1.89 -14.07
N GLN A 94 6.41 1.14 -12.95
CA GLN A 94 7.67 0.83 -12.26
C GLN A 94 8.50 -0.19 -13.03
N ASP A 95 9.78 0.13 -13.21
CA ASP A 95 10.77 -0.85 -13.71
C ASP A 95 11.09 -1.89 -12.63
N ARG A 96 10.56 -3.10 -12.80
CA ARG A 96 10.75 -4.21 -11.86
C ARG A 96 12.20 -4.72 -11.81
N SER A 97 13.04 -4.37 -12.77
CA SER A 97 14.48 -4.73 -12.75
C SER A 97 15.23 -3.95 -11.66
N LEU A 98 14.71 -2.80 -11.23
CA LEU A 98 15.26 -1.98 -10.15
C LEU A 98 14.83 -2.46 -8.75
N TRP A 99 13.90 -3.41 -8.65
CA TRP A 99 13.44 -3.90 -7.36
C TRP A 99 14.53 -4.76 -6.68
N ASP A 100 14.70 -4.56 -5.37
CA ASP A 100 15.66 -5.32 -4.57
C ASP A 100 15.21 -6.78 -4.39
N ARG A 101 15.76 -7.67 -5.23
CA ARG A 101 15.47 -9.10 -5.21
C ARG A 101 15.86 -9.77 -3.89
N ALA A 102 16.93 -9.30 -3.23
CA ALA A 102 17.36 -9.83 -1.94
C ALA A 102 16.33 -9.53 -0.84
N MET A 103 15.79 -8.31 -0.83
CA MET A 103 14.68 -7.95 0.08
C MET A 103 13.43 -8.79 -0.21
N ILE A 104 13.06 -8.99 -1.48
CA ILE A 104 11.91 -9.84 -1.85
C ILE A 104 12.11 -11.26 -1.32
N HIS A 105 13.26 -11.87 -1.55
CA HIS A 105 13.54 -13.22 -1.03
C HIS A 105 13.53 -13.31 0.50
N ARG A 106 14.01 -12.26 1.18
CA ARG A 106 13.90 -12.18 2.65
C ARG A 106 12.43 -12.09 3.07
N GLY A 107 11.64 -11.24 2.42
CA GLY A 107 10.21 -11.10 2.66
C GLY A 107 9.46 -12.42 2.52
N LEU A 108 9.72 -13.19 1.45
CA LEU A 108 9.10 -14.50 1.23
C LEU A 108 9.43 -15.51 2.35
N ARG A 109 10.68 -15.51 2.86
CA ARG A 109 11.02 -16.36 4.01
C ARG A 109 10.24 -15.98 5.27
N HIS A 110 10.13 -14.67 5.56
CA HIS A 110 9.36 -14.21 6.72
C HIS A 110 7.87 -14.46 6.53
N LEU A 111 7.32 -14.31 5.33
CA LEU A 111 5.93 -14.68 5.03
C LEU A 111 5.69 -16.19 5.27
N GLY A 112 6.65 -17.05 4.90
CA GLY A 112 6.61 -18.48 5.24
C GLY A 112 6.62 -18.74 6.75
N HIS A 113 7.38 -17.98 7.54
CA HIS A 113 7.33 -18.08 9.02
C HIS A 113 6.00 -17.57 9.58
N ALA A 114 5.43 -16.51 8.99
CA ALA A 114 4.14 -15.97 9.39
C ALA A 114 2.98 -16.94 9.20
N ALA A 115 3.09 -17.88 8.26
CA ALA A 115 2.06 -18.89 7.99
C ALA A 115 1.91 -19.95 9.09
N HIS A 116 2.81 -19.95 10.10
CA HIS A 116 2.77 -20.90 11.22
C HIS A 116 2.04 -20.29 12.42
N GLY A 117 0.73 -20.46 12.50
CA GLY A 117 -0.06 -19.96 13.62
C GLY A 117 -1.55 -20.11 13.37
N ASP A 118 -2.35 -19.92 14.42
CA ASP A 118 -3.81 -20.05 14.37
C ASP A 118 -4.51 -18.71 14.27
N HIS A 119 -3.76 -17.60 14.28
CA HIS A 119 -4.29 -16.23 14.24
C HIS A 119 -3.90 -15.51 12.96
N LEU A 120 -4.92 -15.03 12.23
CA LEU A 120 -4.76 -14.21 11.02
C LEU A 120 -4.90 -12.74 11.38
N SER A 121 -3.80 -11.98 11.36
CA SER A 121 -3.81 -10.53 11.57
C SER A 121 -3.91 -9.76 10.25
N THR A 122 -4.18 -8.45 10.35
CA THR A 122 -4.16 -7.54 9.21
C THR A 122 -2.79 -7.49 8.51
N TYR A 123 -1.69 -7.67 9.26
CA TYR A 123 -0.33 -7.71 8.71
C TYR A 123 -0.11 -8.92 7.81
N HIS A 124 -0.69 -10.09 8.12
CA HIS A 124 -0.63 -11.26 7.26
C HIS A 124 -1.25 -10.97 5.89
N LEU A 125 -2.48 -10.44 5.87
CA LEU A 125 -3.18 -10.12 4.63
C LEU A 125 -2.47 -9.02 3.82
N GLN A 126 -1.96 -7.99 4.49
CA GLN A 126 -1.20 -6.93 3.83
C GLN A 126 0.13 -7.42 3.27
N ALA A 127 0.82 -8.33 3.97
CA ALA A 127 2.05 -8.95 3.47
C ALA A 127 1.78 -9.84 2.24
N GLU A 128 0.71 -10.61 2.26
CA GLU A 128 0.26 -11.44 1.14
C GLU A 128 -0.10 -10.57 -0.08
N LEU A 129 -0.85 -9.46 0.12
CA LEU A 129 -1.14 -8.48 -0.93
C LEU A 129 0.15 -7.91 -1.54
N ALA A 130 1.12 -7.54 -0.70
CA ALA A 130 2.39 -7.03 -1.17
C ALA A 130 3.20 -8.11 -1.91
N ALA A 131 3.18 -9.37 -1.43
CA ALA A 131 3.80 -10.51 -2.08
C ALA A 131 3.23 -10.75 -3.48
N ALA A 132 1.89 -10.77 -3.63
CA ALA A 132 1.22 -10.96 -4.92
C ALA A 132 1.68 -9.93 -5.97
N HIS A 133 1.95 -8.70 -5.55
CA HIS A 133 2.49 -7.68 -6.45
C HIS A 133 3.95 -7.87 -6.81
N VAL A 134 4.82 -8.25 -5.84
CA VAL A 134 6.27 -8.31 -6.09
C VAL A 134 6.74 -9.63 -6.70
N THR A 135 5.91 -10.67 -6.66
CA THR A 135 6.22 -11.99 -7.26
C THR A 135 5.75 -12.10 -8.69
N ALA A 136 4.79 -11.29 -9.13
CA ALA A 136 4.35 -11.26 -10.53
C ALA A 136 5.47 -10.72 -11.43
N ASP A 137 5.69 -11.34 -12.59
CA ASP A 137 6.74 -10.95 -13.55
C ASP A 137 6.47 -9.56 -14.16
N CYS A 138 5.21 -9.21 -14.38
CA CYS A 138 4.78 -7.89 -14.83
C CYS A 138 3.40 -7.55 -14.28
N PHE A 139 2.96 -6.30 -14.47
CA PHE A 139 1.66 -5.84 -13.98
C PHE A 139 0.49 -6.65 -14.56
N ALA A 140 0.56 -7.01 -15.85
CA ALA A 140 -0.48 -7.77 -16.53
C ALA A 140 -0.62 -9.22 -16.02
N LEU A 141 0.44 -9.77 -15.42
CA LEU A 141 0.45 -11.13 -14.83
C LEU A 141 0.18 -11.13 -13.32
N THR A 142 -0.19 -10.00 -12.75
CA THR A 142 -0.59 -9.92 -11.34
C THR A 142 -1.90 -10.70 -11.14
N ASP A 143 -1.93 -11.56 -10.12
CA ASP A 143 -3.14 -12.33 -9.76
C ASP A 143 -4.15 -11.43 -9.03
N TRP A 144 -4.95 -10.72 -9.82
CA TRP A 144 -5.95 -9.78 -9.30
C TRP A 144 -7.12 -10.46 -8.61
N GLU A 145 -7.47 -11.71 -8.99
CA GLU A 145 -8.53 -12.48 -8.33
C GLU A 145 -8.10 -12.85 -6.90
N HIS A 146 -6.84 -13.29 -6.74
CA HIS A 146 -6.27 -13.54 -5.42
C HIS A 146 -6.20 -12.25 -4.58
N ILE A 147 -5.74 -11.14 -5.16
CA ILE A 147 -5.69 -9.82 -4.50
C ILE A 147 -7.10 -9.38 -4.05
N LEU A 148 -8.12 -9.54 -4.88
CA LEU A 148 -9.50 -9.22 -4.52
C LEU A 148 -9.99 -10.07 -3.35
N THR A 149 -9.65 -11.37 -3.35
CA THR A 149 -9.96 -12.28 -2.24
C THR A 149 -9.32 -11.82 -0.94
N LEU A 150 -8.05 -11.42 -0.96
CA LEU A 150 -7.35 -10.89 0.21
C LEU A 150 -7.98 -9.59 0.72
N TYR A 151 -8.39 -8.69 -0.18
CA TYR A 151 -9.11 -7.47 0.23
C TYR A 151 -10.50 -7.77 0.80
N ASN A 152 -11.21 -8.80 0.33
CA ASN A 152 -12.47 -9.24 0.92
C ASN A 152 -12.28 -9.72 2.38
N LEU A 153 -11.18 -10.46 2.66
CA LEU A 153 -10.83 -10.85 4.02
C LEU A 153 -10.40 -9.64 4.87
N LEU A 154 -9.56 -8.77 4.33
CA LEU A 154 -9.07 -7.58 5.03
C LEU A 154 -10.21 -6.63 5.41
N GLN A 155 -11.21 -6.48 4.54
CA GLN A 155 -12.42 -5.71 4.84
C GLN A 155 -13.20 -6.26 6.04
N GLN A 156 -13.22 -7.58 6.24
CA GLN A 156 -13.90 -8.19 7.40
C GLN A 156 -13.17 -7.91 8.71
N LEU A 157 -11.83 -7.85 8.69
CA LEU A 157 -11.01 -7.55 9.86
C LEU A 157 -10.92 -6.05 10.13
N GLN A 158 -10.79 -5.24 9.10
CA GLN A 158 -10.52 -3.81 9.22
C GLN A 158 -11.18 -3.02 8.07
N PRO A 159 -12.47 -2.69 8.14
CA PRO A 159 -13.22 -2.00 7.08
C PRO A 159 -12.90 -0.50 7.00
N THR A 160 -11.62 -0.14 6.83
CA THR A 160 -11.22 1.26 6.67
C THR A 160 -11.51 1.76 5.25
N PRO A 161 -11.75 3.07 5.05
CA PRO A 161 -11.94 3.63 3.72
C PRO A 161 -10.81 3.30 2.74
N VAL A 162 -9.55 3.24 3.19
CA VAL A 162 -8.41 2.86 2.35
C VAL A 162 -8.52 1.41 1.88
N VAL A 163 -8.91 0.49 2.75
CA VAL A 163 -9.15 -0.91 2.39
C VAL A 163 -10.28 -1.03 1.37
N LEU A 164 -11.38 -0.30 1.58
CA LEU A 164 -12.53 -0.32 0.66
C LEU A 164 -12.19 0.26 -0.72
N ILE A 165 -11.42 1.35 -0.77
CA ILE A 165 -10.97 1.95 -2.04
C ILE A 165 -10.02 0.99 -2.78
N ASN A 166 -9.04 0.41 -2.09
CA ASN A 166 -8.11 -0.52 -2.72
C ASN A 166 -8.82 -1.81 -3.18
N ARG A 167 -9.82 -2.28 -2.40
CA ARG A 167 -10.70 -3.38 -2.83
C ARG A 167 -11.44 -3.04 -4.13
N ALA A 168 -12.00 -1.82 -4.23
CA ALA A 168 -12.67 -1.38 -5.46
C ALA A 168 -11.69 -1.28 -6.64
N ILE A 169 -10.44 -0.88 -6.41
CA ILE A 169 -9.39 -0.89 -7.45
C ILE A 169 -9.11 -2.33 -7.91
N ALA A 170 -8.95 -3.28 -6.99
CA ALA A 170 -8.76 -4.68 -7.33
C ALA A 170 -9.98 -5.27 -8.09
N LEU A 171 -11.20 -4.93 -7.65
CA LEU A 171 -12.44 -5.30 -8.35
C LEU A 171 -12.45 -4.78 -9.79
N GLY A 172 -11.98 -3.56 -10.00
CA GLY A 172 -11.87 -2.96 -11.34
C GLY A 172 -10.92 -3.70 -12.27
N GLN A 173 -9.88 -4.35 -11.73
CA GLN A 173 -8.98 -5.20 -12.52
C GLN A 173 -9.63 -6.54 -12.89
N VAL A 174 -10.53 -7.07 -12.05
CA VAL A 174 -11.18 -8.37 -12.25
C VAL A 174 -12.46 -8.22 -13.08
N GLU A 175 -13.34 -7.30 -12.72
CA GLU A 175 -14.68 -7.16 -13.27
C GLU A 175 -14.85 -5.93 -14.19
N GLY A 176 -13.81 -5.10 -14.26
CA GLY A 176 -13.79 -3.91 -15.09
C GLY A 176 -14.18 -2.62 -14.38
N PRO A 177 -13.97 -1.49 -15.07
CA PRO A 177 -14.04 -0.16 -14.46
C PRO A 177 -15.44 0.25 -13.98
N ALA A 178 -16.50 -0.28 -14.56
CA ALA A 178 -17.88 0.01 -14.14
C ALA A 178 -18.16 -0.56 -12.74
N ALA A 179 -17.81 -1.83 -12.50
CA ALA A 179 -17.96 -2.46 -11.19
C ALA A 179 -17.13 -1.74 -10.09
N ALA A 180 -15.94 -1.25 -10.45
CA ALA A 180 -15.13 -0.45 -9.54
C ALA A 180 -15.81 0.87 -9.15
N LEU A 181 -16.42 1.58 -10.11
CA LEU A 181 -17.14 2.83 -9.82
C LEU A 181 -18.34 2.60 -8.91
N ASP A 182 -19.13 1.56 -9.14
CA ASP A 182 -20.26 1.18 -8.29
C ASP A 182 -19.80 0.86 -6.87
N ALA A 183 -18.68 0.14 -6.73
CA ALA A 183 -18.08 -0.16 -5.43
C ALA A 183 -17.57 1.11 -4.73
N LEU A 184 -16.93 2.04 -5.44
CA LEU A 184 -16.47 3.31 -4.89
C LEU A 184 -17.65 4.19 -4.44
N GLU A 185 -18.75 4.21 -5.17
CA GLU A 185 -19.95 4.98 -4.81
C GLU A 185 -20.57 4.50 -3.49
N SER A 186 -20.50 3.19 -3.22
CA SER A 186 -21.01 2.59 -1.98
C SER A 186 -20.22 2.96 -0.71
N ILE A 187 -19.00 3.52 -0.83
CA ILE A 187 -18.17 3.90 0.30
C ILE A 187 -18.69 5.20 0.92
N PRO A 188 -18.99 5.23 2.23
CA PRO A 188 -19.49 6.44 2.89
C PRO A 188 -18.59 7.64 2.68
N HIS A 189 -19.20 8.80 2.42
CA HIS A 189 -18.49 10.07 2.27
C HIS A 189 -18.12 10.63 3.66
N ASP A 190 -16.82 10.66 3.93
CA ASP A 190 -16.27 11.39 5.10
C ASP A 190 -15.47 12.59 4.58
N HIS A 191 -16.00 13.81 4.76
CA HIS A 191 -15.52 15.02 4.09
C HIS A 191 -14.16 15.55 4.57
N GLN A 192 -13.39 14.85 5.42
CA GLN A 192 -12.21 15.41 6.10
C GLN A 192 -10.86 14.74 5.88
N SER A 193 -10.69 13.79 4.95
CA SER A 193 -9.43 13.03 4.92
C SER A 193 -8.67 13.03 3.59
N GLN A 194 -7.33 12.94 3.66
CA GLN A 194 -6.40 12.63 2.57
C GLN A 194 -6.84 11.41 1.72
N ARG A 195 -7.72 10.58 2.26
CA ARG A 195 -8.31 9.38 1.66
C ARG A 195 -9.16 9.71 0.43
N TYR A 196 -9.74 10.93 0.39
CA TYR A 196 -10.48 11.42 -0.78
C TYR A 196 -9.61 11.54 -2.03
N ARG A 197 -8.35 11.92 -1.88
CA ARG A 197 -7.43 11.99 -3.01
C ARG A 197 -7.31 10.63 -3.71
N LEU A 198 -7.09 9.55 -2.95
CA LEU A 198 -6.98 8.19 -3.51
C LEU A 198 -8.26 7.78 -4.21
N ARG A 199 -9.41 8.02 -3.58
CA ARG A 199 -10.73 7.74 -4.16
C ARG A 199 -10.93 8.52 -5.47
N HIS A 200 -10.74 9.83 -5.45
CA HIS A 200 -10.92 10.66 -6.63
C HIS A 200 -9.94 10.32 -7.76
N ALA A 201 -8.70 9.96 -7.42
CA ALA A 201 -7.75 9.49 -8.42
C ALA A 201 -8.21 8.16 -9.07
N ALA A 202 -8.75 7.23 -8.29
CA ALA A 202 -9.31 5.97 -8.78
C ALA A 202 -10.57 6.20 -9.64
N GLU A 203 -11.51 7.04 -9.18
CA GLU A 203 -12.70 7.44 -9.94
C GLU A 203 -12.29 8.08 -11.29
N GLY A 204 -11.32 8.98 -11.26
CA GLY A 204 -10.79 9.62 -12.47
C GLY A 204 -10.19 8.61 -13.46
N GLU A 205 -9.44 7.64 -12.98
CA GLU A 205 -8.83 6.61 -13.81
C GLU A 205 -9.88 5.67 -14.42
N PHE A 206 -10.89 5.22 -13.65
CA PHE A 206 -11.94 4.37 -14.17
C PHE A 206 -12.85 5.09 -15.17
N HIS A 207 -13.17 6.37 -14.95
CA HIS A 207 -13.86 7.16 -15.97
C HIS A 207 -13.04 7.33 -17.25
N ARG A 208 -11.71 7.49 -17.14
CA ARG A 208 -10.80 7.52 -18.29
C ARG A 208 -10.85 6.21 -19.08
N GLN A 209 -10.81 5.07 -18.39
CA GLN A 209 -10.89 3.73 -19.01
C GLN A 209 -12.22 3.51 -19.75
N LEU A 210 -13.31 4.07 -19.21
CA LEU A 210 -14.64 4.04 -19.86
C LEU A 210 -14.79 5.08 -21.01
N GLY A 211 -13.79 5.90 -21.29
CA GLY A 211 -13.87 6.97 -22.28
C GLY A 211 -14.65 8.20 -21.82
N ASN A 212 -15.06 8.27 -20.56
CA ASN A 212 -15.79 9.40 -19.97
C ASN A 212 -14.82 10.52 -19.57
N LEU A 213 -14.14 11.13 -20.56
CA LEU A 213 -13.06 12.10 -20.32
C LEU A 213 -13.49 13.35 -19.53
N PRO A 214 -14.70 13.91 -19.67
CA PRO A 214 -15.15 15.03 -18.85
C PRO A 214 -15.23 14.67 -17.35
N GLN A 215 -15.77 13.49 -17.01
CA GLN A 215 -15.81 12.99 -15.64
C GLN A 215 -14.42 12.69 -15.11
N ALA A 216 -13.57 12.01 -15.90
CA ALA A 216 -12.18 11.75 -15.55
C ALA A 216 -11.45 13.05 -15.16
N ARG A 217 -11.59 14.11 -15.97
CA ARG A 217 -11.03 15.44 -15.67
C ARG A 217 -11.55 16.00 -14.35
N THR A 218 -12.85 15.91 -14.13
CA THR A 218 -13.48 16.42 -12.90
C THR A 218 -12.92 15.73 -11.66
N PHE A 219 -12.79 14.41 -11.69
CA PHE A 219 -12.28 13.64 -10.56
C PHE A 219 -10.78 13.83 -10.35
N PHE A 220 -9.96 13.87 -11.40
CA PHE A 220 -8.54 14.20 -11.25
C PHE A 220 -8.33 15.61 -10.69
N GLN A 221 -9.18 16.60 -11.07
CA GLN A 221 -9.11 17.93 -10.48
C GLN A 221 -9.48 17.94 -8.99
N ARG A 222 -10.47 17.14 -8.58
CA ARG A 222 -10.81 16.94 -7.16
C ARG A 222 -9.66 16.29 -6.41
N ALA A 223 -9.03 15.26 -6.99
CA ALA A 223 -7.85 14.63 -6.41
C ALA A 223 -6.70 15.63 -6.23
N LEU A 224 -6.45 16.48 -7.25
CA LEU A 224 -5.41 17.52 -7.22
C LEU A 224 -5.65 18.54 -6.11
N ASN A 225 -6.91 18.93 -5.88
CA ASN A 225 -7.26 19.84 -4.78
C ASN A 225 -7.02 19.24 -3.38
N CYS A 226 -6.95 17.89 -3.29
CA CYS A 226 -6.65 17.15 -2.06
C CYS A 226 -5.18 16.71 -1.98
N ALA A 227 -4.32 17.08 -2.92
CA ALA A 227 -2.90 16.70 -2.90
C ALA A 227 -2.11 17.53 -1.88
N HIS A 228 -1.29 16.88 -1.06
CA HIS A 228 -0.53 17.51 0.01
C HIS A 228 0.98 17.58 -0.26
N SER A 229 1.50 16.73 -1.15
CA SER A 229 2.91 16.73 -1.53
C SER A 229 3.09 17.14 -2.99
N GLU A 230 4.25 17.72 -3.29
CA GLU A 230 4.58 18.16 -4.65
C GLU A 230 4.65 16.99 -5.66
N PRO A 231 5.21 15.80 -5.32
CA PRO A 231 5.18 14.65 -6.23
C PRO A 231 3.75 14.17 -6.56
N GLU A 232 2.82 14.24 -5.60
CA GLU A 232 1.42 13.90 -5.85
C GLU A 232 0.74 14.90 -6.79
N ARG A 233 1.01 16.21 -6.60
CA ARG A 233 0.49 17.27 -7.46
C ARG A 233 0.95 17.06 -8.90
N ARG A 234 2.26 16.89 -9.12
CA ARG A 234 2.84 16.66 -10.46
C ARG A 234 2.27 15.39 -11.11
N PHE A 235 2.09 14.32 -10.34
CA PHE A 235 1.44 13.11 -10.86
C PHE A 235 0.02 13.39 -11.39
N LEU A 236 -0.82 14.09 -10.62
CA LEU A 236 -2.20 14.39 -11.00
C LEU A 236 -2.28 15.40 -12.16
N GLU A 237 -1.37 16.36 -12.23
CA GLU A 237 -1.23 17.28 -13.35
C GLU A 237 -0.84 16.55 -14.64
N ARG A 238 0.07 15.55 -14.58
CA ARG A 238 0.38 14.70 -15.74
C ARG A 238 -0.87 13.93 -16.20
N LYS A 239 -1.66 13.36 -15.28
CA LYS A 239 -2.93 12.68 -15.61
C LYS A 239 -3.92 13.64 -16.30
N LEU A 240 -4.08 14.85 -15.80
CA LEU A 240 -4.94 15.88 -16.42
C LEU A 240 -4.47 16.29 -17.81
N ASN A 241 -3.16 16.47 -18.00
CA ASN A 241 -2.58 16.85 -19.28
C ASN A 241 -2.72 15.72 -20.31
N SER A 242 -2.58 14.46 -19.91
CA SER A 242 -2.76 13.30 -20.81
C SER A 242 -4.16 13.24 -21.41
N LEU A 243 -5.21 13.66 -20.65
CA LEU A 243 -6.58 13.72 -21.15
C LEU A 243 -6.78 14.75 -22.27
N ALA A 244 -5.93 15.78 -22.35
CA ALA A 244 -6.01 16.81 -23.37
C ALA A 244 -5.46 16.34 -24.74
N HIS A 245 -4.59 15.32 -24.76
CA HIS A 245 -3.92 14.83 -25.98
C HIS A 245 -4.64 13.65 -26.63
N THR A 246 -5.65 13.08 -25.98
CA THR A 246 -6.42 11.93 -26.49
C THR A 246 -7.48 12.34 -27.56
N HIS A 247 -7.61 13.62 -27.86
CA HIS A 247 -8.56 14.19 -28.85
C HIS A 247 -7.93 14.57 -30.20
N ARG A 248 -6.71 14.07 -30.51
CA ARG A 248 -6.12 14.31 -31.86
C ARG A 248 -6.01 13.02 -32.66
#